data_748f4d6aa7d7bbd6e03a93e4f2961c92
#
_entry.id   748f4d6aa7d7bbd6e03a93e4f2961c92
#
_cell.length_a   1.000
_cell.length_b   1.000
_cell.length_c   1.000
_cell.angle_alpha   90.00
_cell.angle_beta   90.00
_cell.angle_gamma   90.00
#
_symmetry.space_group_name_H-M   'P 1'
#
loop_
_entity.id
_entity.type
_entity.pdbx_description
1 polymer ?
#
loop_
_entity_poly.entity_id
_entity_poly.type
_entity_poly.pdbx_seq_one_letter_code
_entity_poly.pdbx_strand_id
1 'polypeptide(L)'
;MKNKTWKYWVVASIALLLVGCGGGAKKQTNEEVSMDSTTMACDGLKTLQLDGVKVTWIQDNAKERLMERTLFADASDELIDSLKLADGIPSSMSTFLVETDGVRILFDTGMGAPDSRLLSGLASLGVTPADIKYLYLTHFHGDHIGGMMKGDSIVFPNAEVYASKVEYDAWLKMPSDRNAQVVKTMNAYKDRLHLFEFGETLPGNVVTMNAEGHTPGHTVYQAGKLLVIADLIHGAALQLEHPEICAAYDMDKDA
;
A
#
# COMPACT_ATOMS: atom_id res chain seq x y z
N MET A 1 21.24 10.17 -34.22
CA MET A 1 19.90 9.90 -33.66
C MET A 1 20.09 9.59 -32.18
N LYS A 2 19.70 10.53 -31.30
CA LYS A 2 19.90 10.41 -29.84
C LYS A 2 18.67 9.79 -29.23
N ASN A 3 18.77 8.57 -28.72
CA ASN A 3 17.73 7.91 -27.94
C ASN A 3 17.48 8.69 -26.64
N LYS A 4 16.37 9.39 -26.56
CA LYS A 4 15.83 9.88 -25.31
C LYS A 4 15.05 8.75 -24.64
N THR A 5 15.71 8.00 -23.76
CA THR A 5 15.01 7.13 -22.82
C THR A 5 14.27 8.04 -21.82
N TRP A 6 12.98 8.18 -21.98
CA TRP A 6 12.09 8.71 -20.96
C TRP A 6 11.95 7.66 -19.86
N LYS A 7 12.62 7.90 -18.74
CA LYS A 7 12.39 7.12 -17.52
C LYS A 7 11.05 7.60 -16.94
N TYR A 8 10.01 6.81 -17.16
CA TYR A 8 8.74 6.99 -16.46
C TYR A 8 8.95 6.64 -14.99
N TRP A 9 8.79 7.61 -14.13
CA TRP A 9 8.79 7.44 -12.69
C TRP A 9 7.36 7.08 -12.29
N VAL A 10 7.07 5.79 -12.17
CA VAL A 10 5.82 5.35 -11.56
C VAL A 10 6.02 5.46 -10.05
N VAL A 11 5.46 6.50 -9.47
CA VAL A 11 5.29 6.61 -8.02
C VAL A 11 4.02 5.82 -7.71
N ALA A 12 4.20 4.57 -7.27
CA ALA A 12 3.07 3.81 -6.75
C ALA A 12 2.45 4.58 -5.59
N SER A 13 1.20 4.93 -5.76
CA SER A 13 0.22 5.29 -4.72
C SER A 13 0.67 6.24 -3.61
N ILE A 14 1.30 7.37 -3.93
CA ILE A 14 1.36 8.53 -3.04
C ILE A 14 0.60 9.67 -3.73
N ALA A 15 -0.71 9.65 -3.62
CA ALA A 15 -1.53 10.81 -3.95
C ALA A 15 -1.42 11.80 -2.79
N LEU A 16 -0.68 12.88 -2.99
CA LEU A 16 -0.64 14.02 -2.08
C LEU A 16 -1.89 14.86 -2.31
N LEU A 17 -3.01 14.49 -1.70
CA LEU A 17 -4.20 15.34 -1.67
C LEU A 17 -4.05 16.36 -0.55
N LEU A 18 -3.81 17.61 -0.93
CA LEU A 18 -3.90 18.75 -0.03
C LEU A 18 -5.37 19.04 0.27
N VAL A 19 -5.86 18.57 1.41
CA VAL A 19 -7.17 18.99 1.93
C VAL A 19 -7.01 20.35 2.58
N GLY A 20 -7.37 21.40 1.85
CA GLY A 20 -7.49 22.76 2.38
C GLY A 20 -8.87 22.97 2.97
N CYS A 21 -9.00 23.02 4.29
CA CYS A 21 -10.17 23.60 4.96
C CYS A 21 -10.04 25.12 5.04
N GLY A 22 -11.08 25.76 4.60
CA GLY A 22 -11.34 27.12 4.27
C GLY A 22 -10.89 28.28 5.17
N GLY A 23 -10.70 29.40 4.51
CA GLY A 23 -10.90 30.75 5.02
C GLY A 23 -9.64 31.57 5.26
N GLY A 24 -9.28 32.44 4.33
CA GLY A 24 -8.34 33.54 4.52
C GLY A 24 -7.17 33.55 3.55
N ALA A 25 -7.21 34.48 2.60
CA ALA A 25 -6.15 34.72 1.66
C ALA A 25 -4.82 35.05 2.38
N LYS A 26 -3.91 34.10 2.44
CA LYS A 26 -2.50 34.30 2.72
C LYS A 26 -1.68 33.71 1.58
N LYS A 27 -0.69 34.48 1.14
CA LYS A 27 0.30 34.10 0.14
C LYS A 27 0.75 32.65 0.34
N GLN A 28 0.53 31.82 -0.67
CA GLN A 28 1.11 30.48 -0.76
C GLN A 28 2.62 30.62 -0.90
N THR A 29 3.36 30.34 0.15
CA THR A 29 4.77 29.97 0.04
C THR A 29 4.79 28.52 -0.41
N ASN A 30 5.38 28.24 -1.57
CA ASN A 30 5.73 26.89 -1.97
C ASN A 30 6.73 26.34 -0.93
N GLU A 31 6.27 25.53 0.01
CA GLU A 31 7.16 24.70 0.80
C GLU A 31 7.65 23.57 -0.14
N GLU A 32 8.90 23.68 -0.55
CA GLU A 32 9.58 22.60 -1.25
C GLU A 32 9.62 21.38 -0.33
N VAL A 33 9.03 20.28 -0.80
CA VAL A 33 9.23 18.96 -0.20
C VAL A 33 10.72 18.62 -0.37
N SER A 34 11.49 18.75 0.70
CA SER A 34 12.91 18.41 0.65
C SER A 34 13.03 16.90 0.48
N MET A 35 13.40 16.45 -0.70
CA MET A 35 13.87 15.09 -0.92
C MET A 35 15.31 15.01 -0.38
N ASP A 36 15.47 14.34 0.75
CA ASP A 36 16.82 14.04 1.25
C ASP A 36 17.48 13.02 0.32
N SER A 37 18.44 13.50 -0.46
CA SER A 37 19.14 12.72 -1.50
C SER A 37 20.22 11.78 -0.95
N THR A 38 20.31 11.60 0.36
CA THR A 38 21.40 10.89 1.02
C THR A 38 21.14 9.41 1.31
N THR A 39 20.01 8.86 0.88
CA THR A 39 19.82 7.40 0.99
C THR A 39 20.49 6.72 -0.19
N MET A 40 21.47 5.85 0.09
CA MET A 40 22.02 4.95 -0.94
C MET A 40 20.84 4.29 -1.66
N ALA A 41 20.74 4.53 -2.97
CA ALA A 41 19.67 4.01 -3.79
C ALA A 41 19.76 2.48 -3.85
N CYS A 42 19.21 1.80 -2.87
CA CYS A 42 18.80 0.42 -3.04
C CYS A 42 17.64 0.45 -4.02
N ASP A 43 17.80 -0.22 -5.14
CA ASP A 43 16.77 -0.34 -6.16
C ASP A 43 15.46 -0.82 -5.49
N GLY A 44 14.36 -0.08 -5.66
CA GLY A 44 13.07 -0.40 -5.02
C GLY A 44 12.81 0.21 -3.63
N LEU A 45 13.64 1.16 -3.16
CA LEU A 45 13.39 1.93 -1.94
C LEU A 45 13.32 3.43 -2.24
N LYS A 46 12.35 4.11 -1.61
CA LYS A 46 12.25 5.59 -1.62
C LYS A 46 11.82 6.09 -0.27
N THR A 47 12.55 7.04 0.30
CA THR A 47 12.23 7.65 1.59
C THR A 47 11.83 9.10 1.41
N LEU A 48 10.76 9.52 2.11
CA LEU A 48 10.28 10.89 2.19
C LEU A 48 10.14 11.30 3.66
N GLN A 49 10.37 12.58 3.93
CA GLN A 49 10.09 13.18 5.23
C GLN A 49 8.89 14.12 5.09
N LEU A 50 7.82 13.88 5.86
CA LEU A 50 6.55 14.59 5.81
C LEU A 50 6.17 15.07 7.22
N ASP A 51 6.53 16.30 7.60
CA ASP A 51 6.11 16.94 8.87
C ASP A 51 6.23 16.03 10.11
N GLY A 52 7.42 15.47 10.34
CA GLY A 52 7.68 14.59 11.49
C GLY A 52 7.38 13.11 11.23
N VAL A 53 6.77 12.77 10.11
CA VAL A 53 6.55 11.39 9.67
C VAL A 53 7.61 11.04 8.60
N LYS A 54 8.44 10.04 8.87
CA LYS A 54 9.34 9.47 7.88
C LYS A 54 8.66 8.26 7.25
N VAL A 55 8.48 8.28 5.93
CA VAL A 55 7.90 7.17 5.18
C VAL A 55 8.91 6.61 4.19
N THR A 56 9.08 5.30 4.20
CA THR A 56 9.87 4.58 3.20
C THR A 56 8.96 3.63 2.44
N TRP A 57 8.80 3.90 1.14
CA TRP A 57 8.22 2.97 0.21
C TRP A 57 9.20 1.83 -0.07
N ILE A 58 8.72 0.60 0.00
CA ILE A 58 9.46 -0.62 -0.29
C ILE A 58 8.72 -1.37 -1.38
N GLN A 59 9.33 -1.47 -2.56
CA GLN A 59 8.80 -2.27 -3.66
C GLN A 59 9.08 -3.75 -3.38
N ASP A 60 8.02 -4.55 -3.18
CA ASP A 60 8.16 -5.96 -2.87
C ASP A 60 8.49 -6.81 -4.09
N ASN A 61 7.93 -6.50 -5.26
CA ASN A 61 8.23 -7.22 -6.49
C ASN A 61 9.62 -6.90 -7.03
N ALA A 62 10.41 -7.96 -7.28
CA ALA A 62 11.80 -7.83 -7.75
C ALA A 62 11.91 -7.38 -9.22
N LYS A 63 10.88 -7.60 -10.03
CA LYS A 63 10.84 -7.29 -11.47
C LYS A 63 9.73 -6.29 -11.75
N GLU A 64 9.89 -5.53 -12.84
CA GLU A 64 8.77 -4.74 -13.38
C GLU A 64 7.56 -5.64 -13.59
N ARG A 65 6.40 -5.12 -13.25
CA ARG A 65 5.12 -5.79 -13.41
C ARG A 65 4.23 -4.96 -14.32
N LEU A 66 3.79 -5.59 -15.40
CA LEU A 66 2.74 -5.06 -16.26
C LEU A 66 1.49 -5.90 -16.05
N MET A 67 0.39 -5.25 -15.70
CA MET A 67 -0.91 -5.90 -15.64
C MET A 67 -1.52 -5.98 -17.03
N GLU A 68 -2.23 -7.07 -17.29
CA GLU A 68 -2.92 -7.25 -18.55
C GLU A 68 -4.06 -6.22 -18.72
N ARG A 69 -4.24 -5.71 -19.92
CA ARG A 69 -5.32 -4.77 -20.26
C ARG A 69 -6.71 -5.33 -19.99
N THR A 70 -6.87 -6.64 -20.13
CA THR A 70 -8.13 -7.35 -19.87
C THR A 70 -8.63 -7.21 -18.44
N LEU A 71 -7.75 -6.86 -17.49
CA LEU A 71 -8.13 -6.54 -16.11
C LEU A 71 -8.87 -5.22 -15.99
N PHE A 72 -8.79 -4.35 -16.98
CA PHE A 72 -9.40 -3.01 -17.03
C PHE A 72 -10.32 -2.91 -18.24
N ALA A 73 -11.37 -3.74 -18.24
CA ALA A 73 -12.23 -3.95 -19.40
C ALA A 73 -12.98 -2.68 -19.85
N ASP A 74 -13.17 -1.72 -18.93
CA ASP A 74 -13.85 -0.44 -19.21
C ASP A 74 -12.91 0.60 -19.85
N ALA A 75 -11.61 0.32 -19.96
CA ALA A 75 -10.66 1.16 -20.68
C ALA A 75 -10.74 0.89 -22.18
N SER A 76 -11.13 1.92 -22.96
CA SER A 76 -11.18 1.78 -24.43
C SER A 76 -9.78 1.63 -25.04
N ASP A 77 -9.70 1.02 -26.23
CA ASP A 77 -8.43 0.89 -26.96
C ASP A 77 -7.80 2.26 -27.25
N GLU A 78 -8.62 3.25 -27.60
CA GLU A 78 -8.15 4.61 -27.86
C GLU A 78 -7.54 5.26 -26.62
N LEU A 79 -8.13 5.02 -25.44
CA LEU A 79 -7.56 5.52 -24.18
C LEU A 79 -6.23 4.86 -23.89
N ILE A 80 -6.16 3.53 -23.96
CA ILE A 80 -4.93 2.74 -23.75
C ILE A 80 -3.82 3.20 -24.69
N ASP A 81 -4.13 3.42 -25.98
CA ASP A 81 -3.16 3.89 -26.98
C ASP A 81 -2.70 5.33 -26.67
N SER A 82 -3.63 6.22 -26.28
CA SER A 82 -3.29 7.60 -25.92
C SER A 82 -2.36 7.71 -24.73
N LEU A 83 -2.52 6.80 -23.73
CA LEU A 83 -1.68 6.69 -22.54
C LEU A 83 -0.41 5.85 -22.79
N LYS A 84 -0.25 5.25 -23.99
CA LYS A 84 0.88 4.37 -24.36
C LYS A 84 1.00 3.13 -23.46
N LEU A 85 -0.13 2.54 -23.12
CA LEU A 85 -0.25 1.37 -22.24
C LEU A 85 -0.55 0.07 -23.04
N ALA A 86 -0.26 0.04 -24.34
CA ALA A 86 -0.51 -1.11 -25.21
C ALA A 86 0.19 -2.41 -24.74
N ASP A 87 1.37 -2.29 -24.15
CA ASP A 87 2.15 -3.41 -23.63
C ASP A 87 1.67 -3.90 -22.25
N GLY A 88 0.74 -3.18 -21.62
CA GLY A 88 0.21 -3.43 -20.27
C GLY A 88 0.28 -2.23 -19.35
N ILE A 89 -0.39 -2.32 -18.22
CA ILE A 89 -0.48 -1.24 -17.23
C ILE A 89 0.59 -1.45 -16.16
N PRO A 90 1.57 -0.51 -16.01
CA PRO A 90 2.61 -0.62 -14.99
C PRO A 90 2.01 -0.65 -13.58
N SER A 91 2.47 -1.60 -12.78
CA SER A 91 2.06 -1.76 -11.38
C SER A 91 3.22 -2.17 -10.49
N SER A 92 3.04 -2.03 -9.18
CA SER A 92 4.01 -2.54 -8.21
C SER A 92 3.27 -3.09 -6.99
N MET A 93 3.81 -4.15 -6.40
CA MET A 93 3.44 -4.56 -5.05
C MET A 93 4.27 -3.74 -4.08
N SER A 94 3.61 -3.01 -3.20
CA SER A 94 4.24 -1.98 -2.38
C SER A 94 3.88 -2.16 -0.92
N THR A 95 4.86 -1.96 -0.05
CA THR A 95 4.68 -1.83 1.38
C THR A 95 5.27 -0.50 1.86
N PHE A 96 4.81 0.00 3.01
CA PHE A 96 5.28 1.29 3.52
C PHE A 96 5.75 1.13 4.97
N LEU A 97 7.03 1.41 5.21
CA LEU A 97 7.54 1.59 6.56
C LEU A 97 7.36 3.06 6.96
N VAL A 98 6.61 3.29 8.03
CA VAL A 98 6.39 4.62 8.60
C VAL A 98 7.04 4.69 9.97
N GLU A 99 7.88 5.70 10.17
CA GLU A 99 8.51 6.01 11.45
C GLU A 99 7.93 7.34 11.94
N THR A 100 7.21 7.30 13.05
CA THR A 100 6.57 8.45 13.69
C THR A 100 6.51 8.24 15.19
N ASP A 101 6.67 9.31 15.99
CA ASP A 101 6.60 9.28 17.45
C ASP A 101 7.47 8.17 18.11
N GLY A 102 8.63 7.85 17.49
CA GLY A 102 9.56 6.84 17.97
C GLY A 102 9.09 5.39 17.76
N VAL A 103 8.02 5.15 17.01
CA VAL A 103 7.53 3.81 16.65
C VAL A 103 7.66 3.54 15.16
N ARG A 104 7.76 2.26 14.81
CA ARG A 104 7.77 1.76 13.44
C ARG A 104 6.47 1.05 13.13
N ILE A 105 5.80 1.54 12.11
CA ILE A 105 4.55 1.01 11.59
C ILE A 105 4.83 0.47 10.19
N LEU A 106 4.44 -0.76 9.92
CA LEU A 106 4.49 -1.34 8.59
C LEU A 106 3.06 -1.46 8.05
N PHE A 107 2.82 -0.90 6.86
CA PHE A 107 1.55 -1.05 6.14
C PHE A 107 1.71 -2.16 5.11
N ASP A 108 0.99 -3.26 5.32
CA ASP A 108 1.03 -4.50 4.55
C ASP A 108 2.40 -5.19 4.54
N THR A 109 2.45 -6.40 4.00
CA THR A 109 3.66 -7.23 4.08
C THR A 109 4.09 -7.83 2.75
N GLY A 110 3.46 -7.42 1.65
CA GLY A 110 3.77 -7.98 0.34
C GLY A 110 3.36 -9.44 0.19
N MET A 111 3.84 -10.05 -0.88
CA MET A 111 3.50 -11.42 -1.27
C MET A 111 4.13 -12.49 -0.36
N GLY A 112 5.28 -12.21 0.27
CA GLY A 112 6.05 -13.21 0.99
C GLY A 112 6.62 -14.32 0.09
N ALA A 113 6.72 -14.06 -1.21
CA ALA A 113 7.32 -14.98 -2.19
C ALA A 113 8.86 -15.05 -2.02
N PRO A 114 9.52 -16.07 -2.60
CA PRO A 114 10.97 -16.20 -2.50
C PRO A 114 11.78 -15.02 -3.03
N ASP A 115 11.21 -14.25 -3.98
CA ASP A 115 11.80 -13.05 -4.57
C ASP A 115 11.21 -11.75 -4.01
N SER A 116 10.37 -11.82 -2.98
CA SER A 116 9.87 -10.64 -2.24
C SER A 116 11.01 -9.84 -1.63
N ARG A 117 10.94 -8.52 -1.75
CA ARG A 117 12.01 -7.61 -1.31
C ARG A 117 11.75 -6.95 0.03
N LEU A 118 10.60 -7.16 0.67
CA LEU A 118 10.29 -6.51 1.95
C LEU A 118 11.38 -6.73 3.00
N LEU A 119 11.75 -7.98 3.27
CA LEU A 119 12.73 -8.26 4.33
C LEU A 119 14.13 -7.75 4.01
N SER A 120 14.56 -7.84 2.75
CA SER A 120 15.84 -7.27 2.33
C SER A 120 15.82 -5.74 2.33
N GLY A 121 14.68 -5.13 1.98
CA GLY A 121 14.45 -3.69 2.07
C GLY A 121 14.54 -3.20 3.52
N LEU A 122 13.84 -3.85 4.44
CA LEU A 122 13.95 -3.53 5.88
C LEU A 122 15.40 -3.67 6.37
N ALA A 123 16.09 -4.78 6.02
CA ALA A 123 17.47 -5.01 6.42
C ALA A 123 18.44 -3.93 5.91
N SER A 124 18.24 -3.42 4.68
CA SER A 124 19.07 -2.32 4.12
C SER A 124 18.85 -0.99 4.85
N LEU A 125 17.70 -0.83 5.52
CA LEU A 125 17.40 0.30 6.40
C LEU A 125 17.88 0.10 7.84
N GLY A 126 18.52 -1.05 8.13
CA GLY A 126 18.92 -1.42 9.49
C GLY A 126 17.73 -1.81 10.38
N VAL A 127 16.62 -2.23 9.78
CA VAL A 127 15.37 -2.60 10.47
C VAL A 127 15.20 -4.12 10.38
N THR A 128 14.93 -4.76 11.50
CA THR A 128 14.55 -6.17 11.55
C THR A 128 13.03 -6.32 11.69
N PRO A 129 12.45 -7.47 11.36
CA PRO A 129 11.02 -7.72 11.60
C PRO A 129 10.61 -7.57 13.07
N ALA A 130 11.53 -7.82 14.02
CA ALA A 130 11.28 -7.65 15.45
C ALA A 130 11.21 -6.17 15.89
N ASP A 131 11.69 -5.24 15.06
CA ASP A 131 11.63 -3.80 15.31
C ASP A 131 10.30 -3.17 14.88
N ILE A 132 9.46 -3.91 14.17
CA ILE A 132 8.11 -3.46 13.76
C ILE A 132 7.20 -3.56 14.97
N LYS A 133 6.67 -2.41 15.40
CA LYS A 133 5.78 -2.31 16.56
C LYS A 133 4.33 -2.51 16.17
N TYR A 134 3.92 -1.94 15.04
CA TYR A 134 2.56 -2.03 14.53
C TYR A 134 2.56 -2.49 13.08
N LEU A 135 1.65 -3.41 12.77
CA LEU A 135 1.39 -3.90 11.42
C LEU A 135 -0.06 -3.57 11.07
N TYR A 136 -0.25 -2.66 10.13
CA TYR A 136 -1.56 -2.20 9.69
C TYR A 136 -1.89 -2.82 8.35
N LEU A 137 -2.98 -3.59 8.31
CA LEU A 137 -3.42 -4.30 7.11
C LEU A 137 -4.50 -3.49 6.41
N THR A 138 -4.27 -3.19 5.14
CA THR A 138 -5.27 -2.48 4.32
C THR A 138 -6.42 -3.40 3.97
N HIS A 139 -6.12 -4.65 3.63
CA HIS A 139 -7.07 -5.72 3.33
C HIS A 139 -6.36 -7.08 3.34
N PHE A 140 -7.10 -8.18 3.05
CA PHE A 140 -6.58 -9.52 3.25
C PHE A 140 -6.21 -10.30 1.98
N HIS A 141 -5.95 -9.64 0.86
CA HIS A 141 -5.38 -10.32 -0.30
C HIS A 141 -3.97 -10.84 -0.01
N GLY A 142 -3.56 -11.87 -0.77
CA GLY A 142 -2.33 -12.59 -0.53
C GLY A 142 -1.06 -11.75 -0.64
N ASP A 143 -1.07 -10.74 -1.50
CA ASP A 143 0.05 -9.81 -1.69
C ASP A 143 0.10 -8.67 -0.64
N HIS A 144 -0.83 -8.66 0.31
CA HIS A 144 -0.82 -7.77 1.47
C HIS A 144 -0.50 -8.49 2.78
N ILE A 145 -0.95 -9.74 2.94
CA ILE A 145 -0.71 -10.54 4.15
C ILE A 145 0.32 -11.65 3.96
N GLY A 146 0.82 -11.88 2.75
CA GLY A 146 1.68 -13.03 2.42
C GLY A 146 3.00 -13.03 3.18
N GLY A 147 3.60 -11.85 3.39
CA GLY A 147 4.85 -11.71 4.14
C GLY A 147 4.72 -11.85 5.66
N MET A 148 3.50 -11.95 6.21
CA MET A 148 3.29 -12.14 7.65
C MET A 148 3.79 -13.50 8.14
N MET A 149 3.79 -14.51 7.28
CA MET A 149 4.13 -15.89 7.62
C MET A 149 5.28 -16.40 6.78
N LYS A 150 6.14 -17.24 7.39
CA LYS A 150 7.12 -18.06 6.69
C LYS A 150 6.87 -19.53 7.08
N GLY A 151 6.19 -20.26 6.20
CA GLY A 151 5.65 -21.57 6.56
C GLY A 151 4.60 -21.44 7.66
N ASP A 152 4.87 -22.02 8.83
CA ASP A 152 3.99 -21.96 10.00
C ASP A 152 4.45 -20.95 11.06
N SER A 153 5.54 -20.23 10.80
CA SER A 153 6.12 -19.27 11.74
C SER A 153 5.73 -17.84 11.40
N ILE A 154 5.41 -17.04 12.41
CA ILE A 154 5.20 -15.60 12.27
C ILE A 154 6.50 -14.90 11.91
N VAL A 155 6.44 -13.89 11.04
CA VAL A 155 7.62 -13.12 10.60
C VAL A 155 7.86 -11.92 11.51
N PHE A 156 6.80 -11.27 12.01
CA PHE A 156 6.87 -10.05 12.84
C PHE A 156 6.52 -10.37 14.31
N PRO A 157 7.48 -10.88 15.10
CA PRO A 157 7.19 -11.48 16.41
C PRO A 157 6.72 -10.48 17.47
N ASN A 158 7.01 -9.19 17.30
CA ASN A 158 6.66 -8.14 18.28
C ASN A 158 5.55 -7.21 17.80
N ALA A 159 5.03 -7.42 16.58
CA ALA A 159 4.03 -6.52 16.01
C ALA A 159 2.65 -6.77 16.60
N GLU A 160 1.98 -5.70 17.01
CA GLU A 160 0.53 -5.65 17.19
C GLU A 160 -0.11 -5.44 15.82
N VAL A 161 -1.03 -6.30 15.43
CA VAL A 161 -1.65 -6.32 14.10
C VAL A 161 -3.01 -5.66 14.16
N TYR A 162 -3.27 -4.74 13.25
CA TYR A 162 -4.54 -4.02 13.16
C TYR A 162 -5.19 -4.27 11.81
N ALA A 163 -6.47 -4.59 11.83
CA ALA A 163 -7.28 -4.81 10.63
C ALA A 163 -8.72 -4.31 10.84
N SER A 164 -9.39 -3.95 9.76
CA SER A 164 -10.81 -3.61 9.83
C SER A 164 -11.63 -4.82 10.29
N LYS A 165 -12.55 -4.58 11.21
CA LYS A 165 -13.50 -5.61 11.64
C LYS A 165 -14.39 -6.06 10.49
N VAL A 166 -14.74 -5.14 9.59
CA VAL A 166 -15.55 -5.44 8.40
C VAL A 166 -14.79 -6.41 7.48
N GLU A 167 -13.51 -6.16 7.23
CA GLU A 167 -12.65 -7.04 6.43
C GLU A 167 -12.57 -8.44 7.04
N TYR A 168 -12.24 -8.49 8.34
CA TYR A 168 -12.09 -9.73 9.06
C TYR A 168 -13.37 -10.58 9.02
N ASP A 169 -14.51 -9.98 9.36
CA ASP A 169 -15.80 -10.68 9.41
C ASP A 169 -16.25 -11.16 8.03
N ALA A 170 -15.96 -10.39 6.97
CA ALA A 170 -16.30 -10.76 5.60
C ALA A 170 -15.46 -11.95 5.11
N TRP A 171 -14.14 -11.89 5.30
CA TRP A 171 -13.25 -12.97 4.87
C TRP A 171 -13.48 -14.28 5.61
N LEU A 172 -13.81 -14.25 6.92
CA LEU A 172 -14.12 -15.48 7.66
C LEU A 172 -15.39 -16.18 7.16
N LYS A 173 -16.28 -15.47 6.49
CA LYS A 173 -17.51 -16.05 5.88
C LYS A 173 -17.26 -16.60 4.48
N MET A 174 -16.12 -16.32 3.85
CA MET A 174 -15.80 -16.85 2.53
C MET A 174 -15.57 -18.36 2.58
N PRO A 175 -15.75 -19.08 1.46
CA PRO A 175 -15.40 -20.49 1.35
C PRO A 175 -13.93 -20.76 1.69
N SER A 176 -13.65 -21.96 2.22
CA SER A 176 -12.32 -22.33 2.73
C SER A 176 -11.21 -22.31 1.67
N ASP A 177 -11.53 -22.51 0.41
CA ASP A 177 -10.60 -22.40 -0.72
C ASP A 177 -10.15 -20.96 -0.99
N ARG A 178 -10.93 -19.97 -0.56
CA ARG A 178 -10.61 -18.54 -0.68
C ARG A 178 -9.97 -17.95 0.58
N ASN A 179 -10.37 -18.40 1.77
CA ASN A 179 -9.98 -17.79 3.04
C ASN A 179 -8.90 -18.55 3.83
N ALA A 180 -8.40 -19.69 3.34
CA ALA A 180 -7.46 -20.54 4.09
C ALA A 180 -6.21 -19.79 4.56
N GLN A 181 -5.63 -18.94 3.70
CA GLN A 181 -4.47 -18.12 4.05
C GLN A 181 -4.82 -17.09 5.14
N VAL A 182 -5.96 -16.43 5.02
CA VAL A 182 -6.45 -15.45 6.00
C VAL A 182 -6.64 -16.09 7.36
N VAL A 183 -7.37 -17.20 7.41
CA VAL A 183 -7.64 -17.96 8.65
C VAL A 183 -6.33 -18.40 9.31
N LYS A 184 -5.40 -18.96 8.53
CA LYS A 184 -4.10 -19.39 9.04
C LYS A 184 -3.32 -18.21 9.62
N THR A 185 -3.21 -17.11 8.89
CA THR A 185 -2.42 -15.95 9.27
C THR A 185 -3.03 -15.25 10.48
N MET A 186 -4.33 -14.96 10.47
CA MET A 186 -4.98 -14.27 11.58
C MET A 186 -4.96 -15.11 12.87
N ASN A 187 -5.11 -16.44 12.74
CA ASN A 187 -4.96 -17.35 13.89
C ASN A 187 -3.55 -17.34 14.48
N ALA A 188 -2.52 -17.23 13.65
CA ALA A 188 -1.13 -17.16 14.12
C ALA A 188 -0.85 -15.88 14.93
N TYR A 189 -1.55 -14.78 14.61
CA TYR A 189 -1.44 -13.50 15.31
C TYR A 189 -2.58 -13.22 16.30
N LYS A 190 -3.47 -14.16 16.58
CA LYS A 190 -4.72 -13.97 17.34
C LYS A 190 -4.57 -13.22 18.67
N ASP A 191 -3.45 -13.43 19.39
CA ASP A 191 -3.19 -12.82 20.70
C ASP A 191 -2.70 -11.36 20.59
N ARG A 192 -2.48 -10.86 19.37
CA ARG A 192 -2.01 -9.51 19.02
C ARG A 192 -2.82 -8.88 17.90
N LEU A 193 -3.95 -9.50 17.52
CA LEU A 193 -4.84 -8.99 16.49
C LEU A 193 -5.89 -8.06 17.11
N HIS A 194 -5.90 -6.84 16.64
CA HIS A 194 -6.85 -5.79 17.03
C HIS A 194 -7.75 -5.45 15.86
N LEU A 195 -9.04 -5.62 16.05
CA LEU A 195 -10.05 -5.27 15.05
C LEU A 195 -10.62 -3.88 15.37
N PHE A 196 -10.49 -2.95 14.42
CA PHE A 196 -10.99 -1.59 14.56
C PHE A 196 -12.25 -1.35 13.72
N GLU A 197 -13.00 -0.33 14.11
CA GLU A 197 -14.07 0.26 13.31
C GLU A 197 -13.54 1.49 12.55
N PHE A 198 -14.10 1.78 11.36
CA PHE A 198 -13.67 2.93 10.58
C PHE A 198 -13.85 4.26 11.32
N GLY A 199 -12.91 5.17 11.13
CA GLY A 199 -12.86 6.45 11.81
C GLY A 199 -12.08 6.44 13.13
N GLU A 200 -11.63 5.28 13.59
CA GLU A 200 -10.77 5.20 14.78
C GLU A 200 -9.37 5.77 14.48
N THR A 201 -8.77 6.35 15.51
CA THR A 201 -7.35 6.72 15.49
C THR A 201 -6.54 5.65 16.19
N LEU A 202 -5.67 5.01 15.44
CA LEU A 202 -4.79 3.94 15.88
C LEU A 202 -3.48 4.50 16.47
N PRO A 203 -2.66 3.68 17.16
CA PRO A 203 -1.34 4.08 17.64
C PRO A 203 -0.47 4.73 16.54
N GLY A 204 0.34 5.73 16.92
CA GLY A 204 1.11 6.55 15.96
C GLY A 204 0.27 7.61 15.25
N ASN A 205 -0.90 7.94 15.80
CA ASN A 205 -1.80 8.98 15.27
C ASN A 205 -2.31 8.68 13.85
N VAL A 206 -2.55 7.40 13.56
CA VAL A 206 -3.02 6.94 12.24
C VAL A 206 -4.54 6.83 12.25
N VAL A 207 -5.19 7.57 11.35
CA VAL A 207 -6.65 7.55 11.18
C VAL A 207 -7.03 6.51 10.13
N THR A 208 -8.06 5.71 10.41
CA THR A 208 -8.62 4.71 9.49
C THR A 208 -9.79 5.30 8.72
N MET A 209 -9.86 5.01 7.42
CA MET A 209 -10.95 5.45 6.55
C MET A 209 -11.50 4.26 5.75
N ASN A 210 -12.83 4.20 5.64
CA ASN A 210 -13.48 3.21 4.78
C ASN A 210 -13.16 3.49 3.31
N ALA A 211 -12.75 2.45 2.59
CA ALA A 211 -12.54 2.46 1.15
C ALA A 211 -12.96 1.09 0.58
N GLU A 212 -14.17 0.65 0.98
CA GLU A 212 -14.78 -0.59 0.47
C GLU A 212 -14.91 -0.54 -1.05
N GLY A 213 -14.96 -1.71 -1.68
CA GLY A 213 -15.03 -1.88 -3.13
C GLY A 213 -14.06 -2.95 -3.59
N HIS A 214 -12.76 -2.70 -3.49
CA HIS A 214 -11.73 -3.71 -3.79
C HIS A 214 -11.90 -4.96 -2.91
N THR A 215 -12.06 -4.77 -1.61
CA THR A 215 -12.56 -5.78 -0.66
C THR A 215 -13.60 -5.15 0.26
N PRO A 216 -14.43 -5.96 0.98
CA PRO A 216 -15.52 -5.45 1.80
C PRO A 216 -15.10 -4.50 2.91
N GLY A 217 -13.87 -4.59 3.39
CA GLY A 217 -13.36 -3.74 4.47
C GLY A 217 -12.01 -3.13 4.14
N HIS A 218 -11.73 -2.91 2.85
CA HIS A 218 -10.50 -2.22 2.41
C HIS A 218 -10.36 -0.88 3.12
N THR A 219 -9.18 -0.64 3.67
CA THR A 219 -8.89 0.50 4.54
C THR A 219 -7.82 1.39 3.94
N VAL A 220 -8.10 2.67 3.85
CA VAL A 220 -7.13 3.74 3.63
C VAL A 220 -6.68 4.27 4.99
N TYR A 221 -5.37 4.51 5.14
CA TYR A 221 -4.79 5.04 6.38
C TYR A 221 -4.20 6.43 6.16
N GLN A 222 -4.45 7.33 7.10
CA GLN A 222 -3.83 8.65 7.12
C GLN A 222 -2.91 8.80 8.32
N ALA A 223 -1.63 9.12 8.07
CA ALA A 223 -0.64 9.46 9.09
C ALA A 223 -0.10 10.88 8.80
N GLY A 224 -0.61 11.88 9.51
CA GLY A 224 -0.30 13.27 9.21
C GLY A 224 -0.69 13.66 7.77
N LYS A 225 0.31 14.02 6.95
CA LYS A 225 0.11 14.34 5.51
C LYS A 225 0.22 13.12 4.59
N LEU A 226 0.59 11.96 5.10
CA LEU A 226 0.66 10.72 4.34
C LEU A 226 -0.72 10.08 4.24
N LEU A 227 -1.08 9.64 3.03
CA LEU A 227 -2.23 8.80 2.78
C LEU A 227 -1.76 7.49 2.14
N VAL A 228 -2.01 6.36 2.79
CA VAL A 228 -1.75 5.02 2.27
C VAL A 228 -3.05 4.48 1.71
N ILE A 229 -3.16 4.44 0.39
CA ILE A 229 -4.41 4.12 -0.34
C ILE A 229 -4.48 2.68 -0.82
N ALA A 230 -3.36 1.95 -0.79
CA ALA A 230 -3.24 0.56 -1.24
C ALA A 230 -3.98 0.29 -2.58
N ASP A 231 -4.85 -0.69 -2.60
CA ASP A 231 -5.55 -1.16 -3.80
C ASP A 231 -6.83 -0.37 -4.12
N LEU A 232 -6.91 0.89 -3.64
CA LEU A 232 -7.89 1.85 -4.17
C LEU A 232 -7.58 2.18 -5.65
N ILE A 233 -6.30 2.08 -6.04
CA ILE A 233 -5.84 2.08 -7.43
C ILE A 233 -4.74 1.05 -7.64
N HIS A 234 -4.76 0.35 -8.77
CA HIS A 234 -3.81 -0.72 -9.10
C HIS A 234 -2.77 -0.29 -10.13
N GLY A 235 -3.18 0.55 -11.08
CA GLY A 235 -2.35 1.07 -12.16
C GLY A 235 -2.40 2.59 -12.23
N ALA A 236 -1.47 3.27 -11.54
CA ALA A 236 -1.44 4.72 -11.44
C ALA A 236 -1.40 5.42 -12.82
N ALA A 237 -0.75 4.80 -13.82
CA ALA A 237 -0.67 5.35 -15.17
C ALA A 237 -2.03 5.43 -15.90
N LEU A 238 -3.02 4.66 -15.44
CA LEU A 238 -4.40 4.66 -15.96
C LEU A 238 -5.35 5.33 -14.96
N GLN A 239 -5.38 4.83 -13.72
CA GLN A 239 -6.46 5.13 -12.77
C GLN A 239 -6.30 6.46 -12.02
N LEU A 240 -5.15 7.13 -12.05
CA LEU A 240 -5.03 8.48 -11.46
C LEU A 240 -5.85 9.53 -12.23
N GLU A 241 -5.98 9.38 -13.56
CA GLU A 241 -6.77 10.26 -14.40
C GLU A 241 -8.15 9.68 -14.72
N HIS A 242 -8.31 8.35 -14.56
CA HIS A 242 -9.52 7.59 -14.84
C HIS A 242 -9.91 6.68 -13.68
N PRO A 243 -10.24 7.25 -12.50
CA PRO A 243 -10.58 6.47 -11.29
C PRO A 243 -11.88 5.65 -11.45
N GLU A 244 -12.70 5.96 -12.43
CA GLU A 244 -13.92 5.22 -12.77
C GLU A 244 -13.64 3.84 -13.39
N ILE A 245 -12.40 3.59 -13.84
CA ILE A 245 -12.02 2.31 -14.45
C ILE A 245 -11.56 1.35 -13.37
N CYS A 246 -12.45 0.42 -12.99
CA CYS A 246 -12.17 -0.59 -11.96
C CYS A 246 -11.39 -1.77 -12.50
N ALA A 247 -10.67 -2.45 -11.63
CA ALA A 247 -10.04 -3.72 -11.96
C ALA A 247 -11.05 -4.88 -11.94
N ALA A 248 -10.82 -5.90 -12.76
CA ALA A 248 -11.73 -7.05 -12.86
C ALA A 248 -11.87 -7.85 -11.57
N TYR A 249 -10.93 -7.73 -10.65
CA TYR A 249 -10.91 -8.42 -9.37
C TYR A 249 -11.42 -7.57 -8.20
N ASP A 250 -11.86 -6.33 -8.44
CA ASP A 250 -12.57 -5.54 -7.43
C ASP A 250 -13.90 -6.22 -7.12
N MET A 251 -14.17 -6.44 -5.82
CA MET A 251 -15.30 -7.25 -5.37
C MET A 251 -16.64 -6.51 -5.51
N ASP A 252 -16.62 -5.20 -5.35
CA ASP A 252 -17.76 -4.31 -5.57
C ASP A 252 -17.28 -3.06 -6.33
N LYS A 253 -17.66 -2.96 -7.59
CA LYS A 253 -17.25 -1.86 -8.47
C LYS A 253 -18.14 -0.63 -8.36
N ASP A 254 -19.26 -0.77 -7.65
CA ASP A 254 -20.27 0.28 -7.47
C ASP A 254 -20.14 0.95 -6.09
N ALA A 255 -19.22 0.49 -5.21
CA ALA A 255 -19.02 0.96 -3.86
C ALA A 255 -18.27 2.31 -3.76
#